data_450caedf6a034626a16210926a5b8c8c
#
_entry.id   450caedf6a034626a16210926a5b8c8c
#
_cell.length_a   1.000
_cell.length_b   1.000
_cell.length_c   1.000
_cell.angle_alpha   90.00
_cell.angle_beta   90.00
_cell.angle_gamma   90.00
#
_symmetry.space_group_name_H-M   'P 1'
#
loop_
_entity.id
_entity.type
_entity.pdbx_description
1 polymer ?
#
loop_
_entity_poly.entity_id
_entity_poly.type
_entity_poly.pdbx_seq_one_letter_code
_entity_poly.pdbx_strand_id
1 'polypeptide(L)'
;AARALQQQYASKMRVLVGGEFGYTPTQAAIDRYLAVIETFRPDFIVNSVHTVDGLDPWFAEYFAGKTRREAYARYLERVRASLEAPYPYEIVAHIGYVGRNAPYPAPTALRYEEYPDLLDDILRTIIAKGKILEVNSSARQAGDFLPGTDILARYFALGGRKVSFASDAHGAEQICAKRGIVCAALKEIGFTHISVPDCGREIHVPL
;
A
#
# COMPACT_ATOMS: atom_id res chain seq x y z
N ALA A 1 9.00 -20.54 -9.78
CA ALA A 1 7.86 -20.28 -10.68
C ALA A 1 7.87 -18.86 -11.24
N ALA A 2 7.81 -17.78 -10.41
CA ALA A 2 7.69 -16.38 -10.88
C ALA A 2 8.83 -15.94 -11.82
N ARG A 3 10.09 -16.23 -11.50
CA ARG A 3 11.25 -15.92 -12.37
C ARG A 3 11.20 -16.66 -13.72
N ALA A 4 10.63 -17.88 -13.77
CA ALA A 4 10.44 -18.57 -15.05
C ALA A 4 9.40 -17.87 -15.93
N LEU A 5 8.31 -17.36 -15.35
CA LEU A 5 7.33 -16.54 -16.06
C LEU A 5 7.95 -15.23 -16.56
N GLN A 6 8.74 -14.57 -15.75
CA GLN A 6 9.49 -13.36 -16.16
C GLN A 6 10.31 -13.62 -17.43
N GLN A 7 11.05 -14.72 -17.48
CA GLN A 7 11.84 -15.10 -18.65
C GLN A 7 10.95 -15.48 -19.85
N GLN A 8 9.90 -16.26 -19.63
CA GLN A 8 8.97 -16.70 -20.68
C GLN A 8 8.31 -15.54 -21.41
N TYR A 9 7.97 -14.46 -20.68
CA TYR A 9 7.26 -13.31 -21.24
C TYR A 9 8.18 -12.15 -21.64
N ALA A 10 9.50 -12.25 -21.45
CA ALA A 10 10.45 -11.15 -21.65
C ALA A 10 10.38 -10.47 -23.03
N SER A 11 10.02 -11.23 -24.10
CA SER A 11 9.85 -10.68 -25.45
C SER A 11 8.50 -10.00 -25.70
N LYS A 12 7.52 -10.16 -24.80
CA LYS A 12 6.14 -9.68 -24.95
C LYS A 12 5.80 -8.56 -23.97
N MET A 13 6.31 -8.64 -22.76
CA MET A 13 6.04 -7.66 -21.70
C MET A 13 7.15 -7.71 -20.65
N ARG A 14 7.30 -6.59 -19.93
CA ARG A 14 8.17 -6.56 -18.76
C ARG A 14 7.42 -7.10 -17.56
N VAL A 15 7.89 -8.22 -17.02
CA VAL A 15 7.38 -8.83 -15.78
C VAL A 15 8.37 -8.55 -14.66
N LEU A 16 7.93 -7.98 -13.56
CA LEU A 16 8.73 -7.74 -12.37
C LEU A 16 8.28 -8.70 -11.26
N VAL A 17 9.22 -9.23 -10.52
CA VAL A 17 8.95 -10.17 -9.42
C VAL A 17 9.25 -9.47 -8.10
N GLY A 18 8.22 -8.93 -7.48
CA GLY A 18 8.30 -8.26 -6.18
C GLY A 18 7.98 -9.17 -5.00
N GLY A 19 8.13 -8.62 -3.80
CA GLY A 19 7.68 -9.23 -2.55
C GLY A 19 6.86 -8.24 -1.74
N GLU A 20 5.77 -8.70 -1.13
CA GLU A 20 5.04 -7.92 -0.13
C GLU A 20 5.42 -8.39 1.26
N PHE A 21 5.90 -7.46 2.09
CA PHE A 21 6.34 -7.71 3.45
C PHE A 21 5.41 -7.04 4.46
N GLY A 22 4.69 -7.85 5.23
CA GLY A 22 3.82 -7.37 6.29
C GLY A 22 4.66 -6.95 7.51
N TYR A 23 4.92 -5.65 7.65
CA TYR A 23 5.77 -5.11 8.71
C TYR A 23 5.38 -5.62 10.09
N THR A 24 6.33 -6.28 10.75
CA THR A 24 6.25 -6.75 12.12
C THR A 24 7.52 -6.31 12.85
N PRO A 25 7.44 -5.53 13.95
CA PRO A 25 8.60 -4.94 14.61
C PRO A 25 9.30 -5.94 15.55
N THR A 26 9.58 -7.13 15.07
CA THR A 26 10.35 -8.14 15.80
C THR A 26 11.62 -8.49 15.03
N GLN A 27 12.73 -8.68 15.75
CA GLN A 27 13.99 -9.02 15.11
C GLN A 27 13.86 -10.28 14.25
N ALA A 28 13.13 -11.29 14.72
CA ALA A 28 12.92 -12.53 13.97
C ALA A 28 12.18 -12.32 12.63
N ALA A 29 11.21 -11.41 12.55
CA ALA A 29 10.54 -11.08 11.29
C ALA A 29 11.49 -10.32 10.36
N ILE A 30 12.23 -9.34 10.88
CA ILE A 30 13.20 -8.56 10.14
C ILE A 30 14.28 -9.47 9.54
N ASP A 31 14.86 -10.37 10.33
CA ASP A 31 15.88 -11.30 9.86
C ASP A 31 15.35 -12.21 8.73
N ARG A 32 14.09 -12.67 8.83
CA ARG A 32 13.44 -13.45 7.76
C ARG A 32 13.28 -12.63 6.49
N TYR A 33 12.88 -11.36 6.58
CA TYR A 33 12.73 -10.50 5.39
C TYR A 33 14.08 -10.24 4.74
N LEU A 34 15.13 -9.97 5.51
CA LEU A 34 16.48 -9.80 5.00
C LEU A 34 17.00 -11.07 4.31
N ALA A 35 16.75 -12.24 4.90
CA ALA A 35 17.10 -13.53 4.29
C ALA A 35 16.34 -13.78 2.97
N VAL A 36 15.06 -13.39 2.88
CA VAL A 36 14.28 -13.46 1.64
C VAL A 36 14.86 -12.54 0.58
N ILE A 37 15.23 -11.31 0.95
CA ILE A 37 15.85 -10.35 0.03
C ILE A 37 17.17 -10.91 -0.53
N GLU A 38 18.03 -11.42 0.34
CA GLU A 38 19.32 -12.00 -0.05
C GLU A 38 19.14 -13.20 -0.99
N THR A 39 18.21 -14.09 -0.66
CA THR A 39 18.00 -15.36 -1.38
C THR A 39 17.31 -15.14 -2.73
N PHE A 40 16.24 -14.35 -2.77
CA PHE A 40 15.36 -14.25 -3.94
C PHE A 40 15.59 -12.98 -4.77
N ARG A 41 16.26 -11.98 -4.20
CA ARG A 41 16.58 -10.69 -4.85
C ARG A 41 15.37 -10.14 -5.63
N PRO A 42 14.27 -9.80 -4.94
CA PRO A 42 13.08 -9.27 -5.58
C PRO A 42 13.41 -8.00 -6.37
N ASP A 43 12.67 -7.75 -7.45
CA ASP A 43 12.86 -6.56 -8.27
C ASP A 43 12.39 -5.28 -7.55
N PHE A 44 11.47 -5.44 -6.59
CA PHE A 44 10.98 -4.39 -5.68
C PHE A 44 10.32 -5.02 -4.45
N ILE A 45 10.11 -4.23 -3.42
CA ILE A 45 9.45 -4.64 -2.18
C ILE A 45 8.32 -3.67 -1.87
N VAL A 46 7.17 -4.25 -1.54
CA VAL A 46 5.99 -3.56 -1.00
C VAL A 46 5.99 -3.74 0.51
N ASN A 47 5.94 -2.64 1.25
CA ASN A 47 5.87 -2.63 2.71
C ASN A 47 4.41 -2.41 3.14
N SER A 48 3.81 -3.42 3.76
CA SER A 48 2.41 -3.43 4.18
C SER A 48 2.25 -3.55 5.68
N VAL A 49 1.06 -3.25 6.19
CA VAL A 49 0.68 -3.45 7.59
C VAL A 49 -0.55 -4.34 7.66
N HIS A 50 -0.33 -5.60 8.01
CA HIS A 50 -1.37 -6.61 8.24
C HIS A 50 -1.47 -7.02 9.71
N THR A 51 -0.51 -6.62 10.56
CA THR A 51 -0.51 -7.01 11.97
C THR A 51 -0.29 -5.78 12.85
N VAL A 52 -1.22 -5.56 13.77
CA VAL A 52 -1.16 -4.52 14.80
C VAL A 52 -1.35 -5.18 16.15
N ASP A 53 -0.33 -5.06 17.02
CA ASP A 53 -0.33 -5.66 18.36
C ASP A 53 -0.62 -7.19 18.37
N GLY A 54 -0.11 -7.89 17.35
CA GLY A 54 -0.29 -9.34 17.19
C GLY A 54 -1.61 -9.77 16.55
N LEU A 55 -2.49 -8.83 16.19
CA LEU A 55 -3.80 -9.09 15.59
C LEU A 55 -3.88 -8.47 14.19
N ASP A 56 -4.58 -9.15 13.29
CA ASP A 56 -4.82 -8.67 11.94
C ASP A 56 -6.15 -7.92 11.86
N PRO A 57 -6.19 -6.64 11.39
CA PRO A 57 -7.42 -5.90 11.14
C PRO A 57 -8.39 -6.54 10.12
N TRP A 58 -8.00 -7.63 9.50
CA TRP A 58 -8.92 -8.45 8.71
C TRP A 58 -9.98 -9.15 9.57
N PHE A 59 -9.64 -9.47 10.82
CA PHE A 59 -10.48 -10.25 11.73
C PHE A 59 -11.12 -9.37 12.80
N ALA A 60 -12.31 -9.77 13.27
CA ALA A 60 -13.08 -9.05 14.26
C ALA A 60 -12.36 -8.89 15.61
N GLU A 61 -11.48 -9.82 15.94
CA GLU A 61 -10.69 -9.84 17.18
C GLU A 61 -9.82 -8.59 17.33
N TYR A 62 -9.32 -8.03 16.22
CA TYR A 62 -8.56 -6.78 16.26
C TYR A 62 -9.39 -5.63 16.84
N PHE A 63 -10.68 -5.58 16.54
CA PHE A 63 -11.58 -4.50 16.91
C PHE A 63 -12.20 -4.68 18.30
N ALA A 64 -12.08 -5.88 18.91
CA ALA A 64 -12.70 -6.19 20.19
C ALA A 64 -12.28 -5.18 21.28
N GLY A 65 -13.25 -4.60 21.96
CA GLY A 65 -13.05 -3.62 23.03
C GLY A 65 -12.53 -2.25 22.59
N LYS A 66 -12.45 -1.97 21.28
CA LYS A 66 -11.99 -0.69 20.74
C LYS A 66 -13.13 0.08 20.07
N THR A 67 -13.16 1.37 20.27
CA THR A 67 -13.91 2.27 19.41
C THR A 67 -13.27 2.32 18.01
N ARG A 68 -14.05 2.74 17.00
CA ARG A 68 -13.52 2.96 15.65
C ARG A 68 -12.29 3.89 15.68
N ARG A 69 -12.38 4.98 16.44
CA ARG A 69 -11.29 5.95 16.56
C ARG A 69 -10.00 5.33 17.09
N GLU A 70 -10.09 4.52 18.12
CA GLU A 70 -8.92 3.83 18.71
C GLU A 70 -8.32 2.80 17.75
N ALA A 71 -9.17 1.96 17.14
CA ALA A 71 -8.70 0.92 16.21
C ALA A 71 -7.97 1.52 15.01
N TYR A 72 -8.52 2.57 14.40
CA TYR A 72 -7.92 3.19 13.22
C TYR A 72 -6.67 4.01 13.56
N ALA A 73 -6.67 4.74 14.69
CA ALA A 73 -5.47 5.42 15.16
C ALA A 73 -4.33 4.42 15.40
N ARG A 74 -4.62 3.31 16.08
CA ARG A 74 -3.63 2.27 16.37
C ARG A 74 -3.05 1.63 15.10
N TYR A 75 -3.90 1.41 14.08
CA TYR A 75 -3.45 0.96 12.77
C TYR A 75 -2.53 1.99 12.10
N LEU A 76 -2.92 3.27 12.09
CA LEU A 76 -2.10 4.34 11.49
C LEU A 76 -0.76 4.54 12.21
N GLU A 77 -0.74 4.42 13.54
CA GLU A 77 0.52 4.40 14.31
C GLU A 77 1.44 3.27 13.86
N ARG A 78 0.88 2.08 13.56
CA ARG A 78 1.64 0.97 13.01
C ARG A 78 2.13 1.25 11.59
N VAL A 79 1.29 1.88 10.74
CA VAL A 79 1.71 2.34 9.41
C VAL A 79 2.86 3.34 9.53
N ARG A 80 2.75 4.31 10.44
CA ARG A 80 3.84 5.28 10.69
C ARG A 80 5.14 4.59 11.12
N ALA A 81 5.05 3.65 12.03
CA ALA A 81 6.20 2.87 12.48
C ALA A 81 6.81 2.02 11.35
N SER A 82 5.99 1.49 10.45
CA SER A 82 6.46 0.68 9.32
C SER A 82 7.33 1.44 8.33
N LEU A 83 7.21 2.76 8.28
CA LEU A 83 8.04 3.60 7.40
C LEU A 83 9.51 3.64 7.85
N GLU A 84 9.80 3.21 9.08
CA GLU A 84 11.15 3.06 9.63
C GLU A 84 11.68 1.61 9.53
N ALA A 85 11.02 0.77 8.70
CA ALA A 85 11.45 -0.62 8.52
C ALA A 85 12.93 -0.72 8.15
N PRO A 86 13.72 -1.59 8.83
CA PRO A 86 15.17 -1.69 8.64
C PRO A 86 15.54 -2.60 7.45
N TYR A 87 14.67 -2.73 6.48
CA TYR A 87 14.89 -3.41 5.20
C TYR A 87 14.50 -2.48 4.04
N PRO A 88 15.11 -2.65 2.86
CA PRO A 88 14.75 -1.85 1.69
C PRO A 88 13.31 -2.14 1.27
N TYR A 89 12.59 -1.11 0.86
CA TYR A 89 11.28 -1.20 0.21
C TYR A 89 11.05 0.03 -0.67
N GLU A 90 10.21 -0.10 -1.67
CA GLU A 90 9.90 0.96 -2.63
C GLU A 90 8.49 1.51 -2.44
N ILE A 91 7.53 0.64 -2.12
CA ILE A 91 6.10 0.96 -2.08
C ILE A 91 5.57 0.85 -0.65
N VAL A 92 4.74 1.80 -0.26
CA VAL A 92 3.92 1.74 0.96
C VAL A 92 2.51 1.30 0.56
N ALA A 93 2.10 0.13 1.07
CA ALA A 93 0.87 -0.54 0.65
C ALA A 93 -0.39 0.05 1.28
N HIS A 94 -1.47 -0.03 0.55
CA HIS A 94 -2.90 0.06 0.89
C HIS A 94 -3.25 0.74 2.23
N ILE A 95 -2.81 1.99 2.45
CA ILE A 95 -3.20 2.77 3.64
C ILE A 95 -4.73 2.86 3.69
N GLY A 96 -5.33 2.34 4.77
CA GLY A 96 -6.79 2.19 4.88
C GLY A 96 -7.26 0.74 4.95
N TYR A 97 -6.36 -0.24 4.91
CA TYR A 97 -6.66 -1.67 5.05
C TYR A 97 -7.56 -1.97 6.26
N VAL A 98 -7.38 -1.26 7.37
CA VAL A 98 -8.20 -1.38 8.59
C VAL A 98 -9.70 -1.22 8.34
N GLY A 99 -10.10 -0.47 7.31
CA GLY A 99 -11.50 -0.24 6.97
C GLY A 99 -12.17 -1.39 6.22
N ARG A 100 -11.41 -2.36 5.68
CA ARG A 100 -11.95 -3.41 4.81
C ARG A 100 -13.02 -4.30 5.48
N ASN A 101 -12.79 -4.71 6.71
CA ASN A 101 -13.66 -5.61 7.48
C ASN A 101 -14.05 -5.04 8.83
N ALA A 102 -13.91 -3.74 9.03
CA ALA A 102 -14.21 -3.09 10.29
C ALA A 102 -15.70 -3.29 10.67
N PRO A 103 -16.00 -3.78 11.88
CA PRO A 103 -17.36 -4.10 12.32
C PRO A 103 -18.13 -2.87 12.85
N TYR A 104 -17.82 -1.69 12.31
CA TYR A 104 -18.47 -0.44 12.67
C TYR A 104 -19.54 -0.05 11.64
N PRO A 105 -20.49 0.84 12.01
CA PRO A 105 -21.45 1.38 11.05
C PRO A 105 -20.75 2.00 9.83
N ALA A 106 -21.30 1.77 8.65
CA ALA A 106 -20.79 2.35 7.40
C ALA A 106 -20.94 3.89 7.38
N PRO A 107 -20.06 4.61 6.68
CA PRO A 107 -18.92 4.10 5.92
C PRO A 107 -17.73 3.71 6.79
N THR A 108 -17.08 2.59 6.48
CA THR A 108 -15.91 2.11 7.22
C THR A 108 -14.58 2.58 6.61
N ALA A 109 -14.59 3.25 5.48
CA ALA A 109 -13.40 3.79 4.86
C ALA A 109 -12.67 4.76 5.80
N LEU A 110 -11.34 4.68 5.79
CA LEU A 110 -10.48 5.66 6.46
C LEU A 110 -10.64 7.02 5.79
N ARG A 111 -10.86 8.08 6.56
CA ARG A 111 -11.01 9.44 6.08
C ARG A 111 -9.89 10.34 6.60
N TYR A 112 -9.43 11.26 5.74
CA TYR A 112 -8.39 12.22 6.12
C TYR A 112 -8.79 13.07 7.34
N GLU A 113 -10.02 13.60 7.33
CA GLU A 113 -10.54 14.51 8.36
C GLU A 113 -10.61 13.90 9.77
N GLU A 114 -10.62 12.55 9.87
CA GLU A 114 -10.68 11.87 11.15
C GLU A 114 -9.32 11.80 11.87
N TYR A 115 -8.21 11.83 11.09
CA TYR A 115 -6.83 11.66 11.61
C TYR A 115 -5.83 12.58 10.88
N PRO A 116 -6.10 13.90 10.76
CA PRO A 116 -5.31 14.77 9.89
C PRO A 116 -3.83 14.84 10.27
N ASP A 117 -3.52 14.99 11.55
CA ASP A 117 -2.14 15.12 12.01
C ASP A 117 -1.32 13.85 11.77
N LEU A 118 -1.90 12.69 12.07
CA LEU A 118 -1.24 11.41 11.93
C LEU A 118 -1.07 11.03 10.45
N LEU A 119 -2.09 11.28 9.63
CA LEU A 119 -1.99 11.08 8.19
C LEU A 119 -0.99 12.05 7.55
N ASP A 120 -0.96 13.32 7.95
CA ASP A 120 0.04 14.28 7.47
C ASP A 120 1.47 13.83 7.80
N ASP A 121 1.73 13.34 9.01
CA ASP A 121 3.04 12.81 9.39
C ASP A 121 3.43 11.59 8.53
N ILE A 122 2.51 10.65 8.32
CA ILE A 122 2.72 9.50 7.45
C ILE A 122 3.04 9.96 6.02
N LEU A 123 2.19 10.81 5.43
CA LEU A 123 2.32 11.25 4.05
C LEU A 123 3.61 12.06 3.82
N ARG A 124 3.95 12.98 4.73
CA ARG A 124 5.22 13.72 4.68
C ARG A 124 6.43 12.79 4.79
N THR A 125 6.34 11.76 5.64
CA THR A 125 7.43 10.77 5.77
C THR A 125 7.60 9.96 4.49
N ILE A 126 6.52 9.53 3.85
CA ILE A 126 6.55 8.84 2.54
C ILE A 126 7.26 9.73 1.50
N ILE A 127 6.88 11.01 1.43
CA ILE A 127 7.48 12.00 0.52
C ILE A 127 8.98 12.17 0.82
N ALA A 128 9.33 12.44 2.07
CA ALA A 128 10.70 12.69 2.49
C ALA A 128 11.63 11.49 2.22
N LYS A 129 11.11 10.27 2.39
CA LYS A 129 11.85 9.03 2.09
C LYS A 129 11.83 8.66 0.59
N GLY A 130 11.17 9.45 -0.26
CA GLY A 130 11.06 9.19 -1.71
C GLY A 130 10.31 7.92 -2.06
N LYS A 131 9.44 7.41 -1.16
CA LYS A 131 8.69 6.18 -1.36
C LYS A 131 7.47 6.41 -2.24
N ILE A 132 6.97 5.33 -2.84
CA ILE A 132 5.79 5.33 -3.69
C ILE A 132 4.57 4.98 -2.81
N LEU A 133 3.51 5.77 -2.87
CA LEU A 133 2.24 5.48 -2.22
C LEU A 133 1.42 4.56 -3.14
N GLU A 134 1.05 3.38 -2.66
CA GLU A 134 0.18 2.49 -3.40
C GLU A 134 -1.26 3.01 -3.46
N VAL A 135 -1.88 2.90 -4.64
CA VAL A 135 -3.32 3.04 -4.82
C VAL A 135 -3.88 1.66 -5.16
N ASN A 136 -4.46 1.02 -4.16
CA ASN A 136 -4.91 -0.36 -4.21
C ASN A 136 -6.42 -0.44 -4.49
N SER A 137 -6.79 -1.09 -5.57
CA SER A 137 -8.18 -1.17 -6.05
C SER A 137 -8.97 -2.37 -5.51
N SER A 138 -8.42 -3.14 -4.59
CA SER A 138 -9.09 -4.32 -4.00
C SER A 138 -10.11 -3.98 -2.91
N ALA A 139 -10.43 -2.69 -2.70
CA ALA A 139 -11.50 -2.29 -1.80
C ALA A 139 -12.84 -2.93 -2.16
N ARG A 140 -13.62 -3.31 -1.14
CA ARG A 140 -14.86 -4.08 -1.32
C ARG A 140 -15.99 -3.32 -1.97
N GLN A 141 -16.07 -1.99 -1.74
CA GLN A 141 -17.14 -1.17 -2.31
C GLN A 141 -16.82 -0.79 -3.76
N ALA A 142 -17.85 -0.77 -4.59
CA ALA A 142 -17.70 -0.35 -5.98
C ALA A 142 -17.23 1.12 -6.03
N GLY A 143 -16.17 1.37 -6.78
CA GLY A 143 -15.56 2.71 -6.89
C GLY A 143 -14.54 3.06 -5.81
N ASP A 144 -14.46 2.31 -4.73
CA ASP A 144 -13.47 2.57 -3.67
C ASP A 144 -12.10 1.97 -3.99
N PHE A 145 -11.08 2.65 -3.51
CA PHE A 145 -9.69 2.19 -3.49
C PHE A 145 -8.99 2.74 -2.25
N LEU A 146 -7.80 2.21 -1.92
CA LEU A 146 -7.04 2.55 -0.73
C LEU A 146 -5.69 3.19 -1.10
N PRO A 147 -5.35 4.33 -0.49
CA PRO A 147 -6.21 5.19 0.31
C PRO A 147 -7.29 5.90 -0.53
N GLY A 148 -8.31 6.47 0.13
CA GLY A 148 -9.37 7.23 -0.53
C GLY A 148 -8.88 8.51 -1.22
N THR A 149 -9.73 9.09 -2.07
CA THR A 149 -9.40 10.30 -2.85
C THR A 149 -9.03 11.50 -1.99
N ASP A 150 -9.63 11.65 -0.81
CA ASP A 150 -9.34 12.70 0.15
C ASP A 150 -7.89 12.63 0.66
N ILE A 151 -7.41 11.44 0.98
CA ILE A 151 -6.02 11.20 1.41
C ILE A 151 -5.05 11.39 0.24
N LEU A 152 -5.41 10.93 -0.96
CA LEU A 152 -4.60 11.13 -2.17
C LEU A 152 -4.49 12.60 -2.56
N ALA A 153 -5.59 13.36 -2.47
CA ALA A 153 -5.59 14.80 -2.71
C ALA A 153 -4.70 15.52 -1.68
N ARG A 154 -4.76 15.10 -0.41
CA ARG A 154 -3.86 15.63 0.61
C ARG A 154 -2.40 15.29 0.34
N TYR A 155 -2.10 14.06 -0.05
CA TYR A 155 -0.74 13.65 -0.44
C TYR A 155 -0.20 14.53 -1.58
N PHE A 156 -1.03 14.77 -2.61
CA PHE A 156 -0.66 15.64 -3.72
C PHE A 156 -0.43 17.09 -3.27
N ALA A 157 -1.31 17.64 -2.41
CA ALA A 157 -1.19 18.99 -1.85
C ALA A 157 0.08 19.17 -1.00
N LEU A 158 0.53 18.10 -0.32
CA LEU A 158 1.79 18.09 0.44
C LEU A 158 3.05 17.98 -0.46
N GLY A 159 2.89 17.88 -1.77
CA GLY A 159 3.99 17.74 -2.73
C GLY A 159 4.28 16.30 -3.15
N GLY A 160 3.50 15.31 -2.70
CA GLY A 160 3.63 13.92 -3.14
C GLY A 160 3.28 13.77 -4.62
N ARG A 161 4.09 13.00 -5.35
CA ARG A 161 3.89 12.77 -6.81
C ARG A 161 4.04 11.30 -7.19
N LYS A 162 4.61 10.47 -6.32
CA LYS A 162 4.89 9.07 -6.59
C LYS A 162 3.73 8.21 -6.10
N VAL A 163 2.90 7.73 -7.02
CA VAL A 163 1.82 6.78 -6.75
C VAL A 163 1.96 5.56 -7.65
N SER A 164 1.64 4.37 -7.15
CA SER A 164 1.54 3.15 -7.94
C SER A 164 0.09 2.67 -7.98
N PHE A 165 -0.25 1.87 -8.98
CA PHE A 165 -1.52 1.16 -9.05
C PHE A 165 -1.32 -0.31 -8.68
N ALA A 166 -2.18 -0.83 -7.81
CA ALA A 166 -2.25 -2.24 -7.50
C ALA A 166 -3.70 -2.74 -7.56
N SER A 167 -3.91 -3.88 -8.18
CA SER A 167 -5.21 -4.58 -8.11
C SER A 167 -5.28 -5.57 -6.94
N ASP A 168 -4.13 -5.92 -6.37
CA ASP A 168 -4.03 -6.92 -5.30
C ASP A 168 -4.79 -8.21 -5.67
N ALA A 169 -4.56 -8.65 -6.91
CA ALA A 169 -5.30 -9.73 -7.55
C ALA A 169 -4.93 -11.08 -6.97
N HIS A 170 -5.93 -11.83 -6.49
CA HIS A 170 -5.82 -13.21 -6.04
C HIS A 170 -6.42 -14.20 -7.07
N GLY A 171 -6.93 -13.68 -8.19
CA GLY A 171 -7.44 -14.43 -9.33
C GLY A 171 -7.21 -13.66 -10.63
N ALA A 172 -7.19 -14.36 -11.75
CA ALA A 172 -6.90 -13.77 -13.07
C ALA A 172 -7.89 -12.65 -13.46
N GLU A 173 -9.15 -12.80 -13.07
CA GLU A 173 -10.24 -11.84 -13.33
C GLU A 173 -10.07 -10.51 -12.56
N GLN A 174 -9.24 -10.51 -11.51
CA GLN A 174 -8.98 -9.34 -10.69
C GLN A 174 -7.79 -8.51 -11.20
N ILE A 175 -7.00 -9.06 -12.12
CA ILE A 175 -5.85 -8.38 -12.68
C ILE A 175 -6.29 -7.08 -13.36
N CYS A 176 -5.71 -5.95 -12.95
CA CYS A 176 -6.05 -4.61 -13.41
C CYS A 176 -7.51 -4.19 -13.13
N ALA A 177 -8.23 -4.87 -12.23
CA ALA A 177 -9.58 -4.48 -11.84
C ALA A 177 -9.63 -3.02 -11.38
N LYS A 178 -10.63 -2.28 -11.82
CA LYS A 178 -10.86 -0.85 -11.50
C LYS A 178 -9.74 0.11 -11.93
N ARG A 179 -8.75 -0.32 -12.74
CA ARG A 179 -7.64 0.55 -13.15
C ARG A 179 -8.15 1.86 -13.77
N GLY A 180 -9.17 1.81 -14.63
CA GLY A 180 -9.74 3.00 -15.26
C GLY A 180 -10.30 4.00 -14.23
N ILE A 181 -10.98 3.53 -13.20
CA ILE A 181 -11.54 4.37 -12.12
C ILE A 181 -10.41 5.04 -11.32
N VAL A 182 -9.39 4.27 -10.96
CA VAL A 182 -8.21 4.80 -10.22
C VAL A 182 -7.47 5.84 -11.05
N CYS A 183 -7.20 5.54 -12.33
CA CYS A 183 -6.52 6.49 -13.23
C CYS A 183 -7.32 7.79 -13.43
N ALA A 184 -8.65 7.71 -13.55
CA ALA A 184 -9.50 8.89 -13.66
C ALA A 184 -9.41 9.77 -12.39
N ALA A 185 -9.55 9.16 -11.20
CA ALA A 185 -9.45 9.87 -9.94
C ALA A 185 -8.05 10.50 -9.73
N LEU A 186 -6.99 9.81 -10.09
CA LEU A 186 -5.63 10.35 -10.03
C LEU A 186 -5.45 11.56 -10.96
N LYS A 187 -5.99 11.50 -12.19
CA LYS A 187 -5.98 12.65 -13.11
C LYS A 187 -6.73 13.87 -12.56
N GLU A 188 -7.91 13.65 -11.98
CA GLU A 188 -8.71 14.71 -11.37
C GLU A 188 -7.97 15.41 -10.21
N ILE A 189 -7.17 14.66 -9.44
CA ILE A 189 -6.33 15.22 -8.38
C ILE A 189 -5.14 16.01 -8.95
N GLY A 190 -4.67 15.66 -10.16
CA GLY A 190 -3.55 16.32 -10.84
C GLY A 190 -2.31 15.45 -11.06
N PHE A 191 -2.37 14.15 -10.77
CA PHE A 191 -1.28 13.23 -11.13
C PHE A 191 -1.23 13.04 -12.65
N THR A 192 -0.02 12.89 -13.17
CA THR A 192 0.23 12.72 -14.62
C THR A 192 0.69 11.31 -14.99
N HIS A 193 1.19 10.57 -14.03
CA HIS A 193 1.73 9.22 -14.22
C HIS A 193 1.61 8.38 -12.96
N ILE A 194 1.74 7.08 -13.12
CA ILE A 194 2.03 6.14 -12.03
C ILE A 194 3.52 5.79 -12.05
N SER A 195 4.07 5.61 -10.86
CA SER A 195 5.46 5.20 -10.61
C SER A 195 5.53 3.68 -10.47
N VAL A 196 6.39 3.05 -11.24
CA VAL A 196 6.66 1.60 -11.17
C VAL A 196 8.11 1.41 -10.76
N PRO A 197 8.40 0.79 -9.60
CA PRO A 197 9.77 0.46 -9.22
C PRO A 197 10.31 -0.67 -10.10
N ASP A 198 11.54 -0.55 -10.55
CA ASP A 198 12.17 -1.49 -11.45
C ASP A 198 13.66 -1.68 -11.12
N CYS A 199 13.97 -2.65 -10.28
CA CYS A 199 15.35 -2.99 -9.93
C CYS A 199 16.19 -1.76 -9.51
N GLY A 200 15.68 -0.96 -8.59
CA GLY A 200 16.33 0.26 -8.08
C GLY A 200 16.17 1.50 -8.97
N ARG A 201 15.40 1.39 -10.06
CA ARG A 201 14.99 2.52 -10.91
C ARG A 201 13.50 2.78 -10.72
N GLU A 202 13.04 3.89 -11.26
CA GLU A 202 11.63 4.24 -11.30
C GLU A 202 11.21 4.49 -12.75
N ILE A 203 10.16 3.81 -13.19
CA ILE A 203 9.55 4.02 -14.52
C ILE A 203 8.26 4.80 -14.31
N HIS A 204 8.06 5.84 -15.11
CA HIS A 204 6.83 6.62 -15.14
C HIS A 204 5.93 6.14 -16.28
N VAL A 205 4.73 5.67 -15.94
CA VAL A 205 3.72 5.24 -16.91
C VAL A 205 2.62 6.31 -16.94
N PRO A 206 2.37 6.99 -18.06
CA PRO A 206 1.30 8.00 -18.16
C PRO A 206 -0.07 7.42 -17.76
N LEU A 207 -0.88 8.25 -17.10
CA LEU A 207 -2.26 7.93 -16.71
C LEU A 207 -3.20 7.98 -17.90
#